data_52116de9336d05c30d41e38ef4e8df86
#
_entry.id   52116de9336d05c30d41e38ef4e8df86
#
_cell.length_a   1.000
_cell.length_b   1.000
_cell.length_c   1.000
_cell.angle_alpha   90.00
_cell.angle_beta   90.00
_cell.angle_gamma   90.00
#
_symmetry.space_group_name_H-M   'P 1'
#
loop_
_entity.id
_entity.type
_entity.pdbx_description
1 polymer ?
#
loop_
_entity_poly.entity_id
_entity_poly.type
_entity_poly.pdbx_seq_one_letter_code
_entity_poly.pdbx_strand_id
1 'polypeptide(L)'
;MYSVIECGGFQHKITVGETLKVPKMDAKVGDVVTISNVLLFADGATVTVGAPLVSGAAVKLEVLDQGKGDKVISFKRKPRKRYRKTIGHRQLFTEVLVTEIALGSDKSSVDEKAKTRARARIKALAAQKVQNVPLTRAQK
;
A
#
# COMPACT_ATOMS: atom_id res chain seq x y z
N MET A 1 0.75 17.59 -9.59
CA MET A 1 -0.39 17.33 -8.67
C MET A 1 0.01 16.23 -7.68
N TYR A 2 -0.17 16.44 -6.37
CA TYR A 2 0.00 15.42 -5.32
C TYR A 2 -1.07 15.61 -4.25
N SER A 3 -1.28 14.57 -3.45
CA SER A 3 -2.25 14.61 -2.37
C SER A 3 -1.70 13.89 -1.13
N VAL A 4 -2.20 14.22 0.05
CA VAL A 4 -1.97 13.48 1.29
C VAL A 4 -3.28 12.84 1.71
N ILE A 5 -3.28 11.52 1.79
CA ILE A 5 -4.44 10.74 2.20
C ILE A 5 -4.19 10.05 3.53
N GLU A 6 -5.25 9.76 4.25
CA GLU A 6 -5.24 8.89 5.41
C GLU A 6 -5.81 7.52 5.03
N CYS A 7 -5.02 6.48 5.23
CA CYS A 7 -5.42 5.10 4.95
C CYS A 7 -4.91 4.15 6.04
N GLY A 8 -5.83 3.43 6.69
CA GLY A 8 -5.49 2.46 7.73
C GLY A 8 -4.76 3.06 8.94
N GLY A 9 -5.05 4.33 9.29
CA GLY A 9 -4.41 5.06 10.40
C GLY A 9 -3.03 5.63 10.08
N PHE A 10 -2.61 5.57 8.81
CA PHE A 10 -1.36 6.16 8.33
C PHE A 10 -1.62 7.22 7.28
N GLN A 11 -0.77 8.23 7.26
CA GLN A 11 -0.80 9.28 6.25
C GLN A 11 0.21 8.96 5.15
N HIS A 12 -0.25 9.08 3.91
CA HIS A 12 0.57 8.81 2.72
C HIS A 12 0.52 10.01 1.78
N LYS A 13 1.69 10.52 1.39
CA LYS A 13 1.81 11.43 0.27
C LYS A 13 1.78 10.60 -1.01
N ILE A 14 0.92 10.96 -1.94
CA ILE A 14 0.70 10.21 -3.17
C ILE A 14 0.75 11.11 -4.38
N THR A 15 1.21 10.54 -5.49
CA THR A 15 1.15 11.10 -6.83
C THR A 15 0.44 10.13 -7.77
N VAL A 16 -0.11 10.65 -8.87
CA VAL A 16 -0.80 9.83 -9.86
C VAL A 16 0.19 8.87 -10.53
N GLY A 17 -0.16 7.58 -10.60
CA GLY A 17 0.70 6.51 -11.15
C GLY A 17 1.69 5.92 -10.17
N GLU A 18 1.71 6.35 -8.93
CA GLU A 18 2.55 5.80 -7.87
C GLU A 18 1.96 4.51 -7.30
N THR A 19 2.83 3.58 -6.95
CA THR A 19 2.48 2.36 -6.22
C THR A 19 2.92 2.49 -4.77
N LEU A 20 2.01 2.18 -3.83
CA LEU A 20 2.32 2.23 -2.41
C LEU A 20 1.79 1.00 -1.67
N LYS A 21 2.40 0.71 -0.53
CA LYS A 21 1.97 -0.35 0.37
C LYS A 21 1.19 0.28 1.52
N VAL A 22 -0.06 -0.10 1.65
CA VAL A 22 -0.95 0.33 2.73
C VAL A 22 -1.27 -0.86 3.65
N PRO A 23 -1.74 -0.64 4.89
CA PRO A 23 -2.27 -1.72 5.71
C PRO A 23 -3.33 -2.52 4.95
N LYS A 24 -3.53 -3.79 5.34
CA LYS A 24 -4.49 -4.67 4.67
C LYS A 24 -5.86 -4.00 4.55
N MET A 25 -6.37 -3.98 3.32
CA MET A 25 -7.73 -3.54 2.98
C MET A 25 -8.60 -4.75 2.61
N ASP A 26 -9.89 -4.67 2.92
CA ASP A 26 -10.87 -5.71 2.57
C ASP A 26 -11.40 -5.48 1.15
N ALA A 27 -10.52 -5.67 0.17
CA ALA A 27 -10.80 -5.56 -1.26
C ALA A 27 -10.07 -6.68 -1.99
N LYS A 28 -10.54 -7.11 -3.15
CA LYS A 28 -9.88 -8.13 -3.97
C LYS A 28 -8.83 -7.51 -4.87
N VAL A 29 -7.88 -8.31 -5.31
CA VAL A 29 -6.90 -7.89 -6.34
C VAL A 29 -7.65 -7.58 -7.64
N GLY A 30 -7.39 -6.37 -8.17
CA GLY A 30 -8.08 -5.81 -9.35
C GLY A 30 -9.25 -4.88 -9.02
N ASP A 31 -9.70 -4.83 -7.77
CA ASP A 31 -10.75 -3.89 -7.36
C ASP A 31 -10.24 -2.45 -7.31
N VAL A 32 -11.14 -1.52 -7.58
CA VAL A 32 -10.88 -0.08 -7.43
C VAL A 32 -11.55 0.41 -6.15
N VAL A 33 -10.74 0.92 -5.23
CA VAL A 33 -11.20 1.48 -3.95
C VAL A 33 -11.13 3.00 -4.01
N THR A 34 -12.19 3.67 -3.62
CA THR A 34 -12.23 5.14 -3.53
C THR A 34 -12.01 5.56 -2.08
N ILE A 35 -11.02 6.43 -1.85
CA ILE A 35 -10.72 7.04 -0.55
C ILE A 35 -11.15 8.50 -0.59
N SER A 36 -11.98 8.91 0.38
CA SER A 36 -12.43 10.28 0.59
C SER A 36 -11.64 11.02 1.67
N ASN A 37 -10.84 10.29 2.47
CA ASN A 37 -10.05 10.89 3.55
C ASN A 37 -8.80 11.56 3.00
N VAL A 38 -8.99 12.72 2.38
CA VAL A 38 -7.91 13.54 1.82
C VAL A 38 -7.65 14.69 2.76
N LEU A 39 -6.41 14.77 3.28
CA LEU A 39 -5.99 15.79 4.24
C LEU A 39 -5.46 17.04 3.53
N LEU A 40 -4.80 16.84 2.40
CA LEU A 40 -4.20 17.90 1.61
C LEU A 40 -4.27 17.55 0.13
N PHE A 41 -4.57 18.55 -0.68
CA PHE A 41 -4.50 18.49 -2.14
C PHE A 41 -3.64 19.64 -2.65
N ALA A 42 -2.71 19.34 -3.53
CA ALA A 42 -1.83 20.33 -4.15
C ALA A 42 -1.73 20.12 -5.66
N ASP A 43 -2.00 21.21 -6.38
CA ASP A 43 -1.81 21.26 -7.83
C ASP A 43 -0.96 22.47 -8.20
N GLY A 44 0.31 22.20 -8.53
CA GLY A 44 1.29 23.24 -8.82
C GLY A 44 1.44 24.25 -7.68
N ALA A 45 1.00 25.48 -7.91
CA ALA A 45 1.08 26.59 -6.94
C ALA A 45 -0.08 26.61 -5.94
N THR A 46 -1.19 25.95 -6.25
CA THR A 46 -2.39 25.97 -5.40
C THR A 46 -2.35 24.80 -4.43
N VAL A 47 -2.42 25.08 -3.13
CA VAL A 47 -2.46 24.08 -2.06
C VAL A 47 -3.72 24.27 -1.24
N THR A 48 -4.54 23.24 -1.16
CA THR A 48 -5.75 23.20 -0.34
C THR A 48 -5.53 22.27 0.83
N VAL A 49 -5.60 22.79 2.05
CA VAL A 49 -5.46 22.02 3.29
C VAL A 49 -6.84 21.77 3.89
N GLY A 50 -7.11 20.52 4.27
CA GLY A 50 -8.36 20.15 4.91
C GLY A 50 -8.43 20.61 6.37
N ALA A 51 -9.67 20.88 6.84
CA ALA A 51 -9.93 21.14 8.24
C ALA A 51 -11.11 20.25 8.75
N PRO A 52 -10.88 18.98 9.08
CA PRO A 52 -9.66 18.15 8.91
C PRO A 52 -9.51 17.58 7.50
N LEU A 53 -10.56 17.46 6.71
CA LEU A 53 -10.57 16.86 5.38
C LEU A 53 -10.88 17.89 4.29
N VAL A 54 -10.34 17.67 3.10
CA VAL A 54 -10.65 18.48 1.92
C VAL A 54 -12.01 18.05 1.35
N SER A 55 -12.99 18.95 1.38
CA SER A 55 -14.33 18.67 0.86
C SER A 55 -14.31 18.45 -0.65
N GLY A 56 -14.97 17.38 -1.12
CA GLY A 56 -15.09 17.07 -2.55
C GLY A 56 -13.82 16.46 -3.16
N ALA A 57 -12.80 16.18 -2.34
CA ALA A 57 -11.63 15.43 -2.81
C ALA A 57 -11.88 13.92 -2.73
N ALA A 58 -11.43 13.20 -3.76
CA ALA A 58 -11.48 11.74 -3.82
C ALA A 58 -10.26 11.17 -4.54
N VAL A 59 -9.76 10.04 -4.06
CA VAL A 59 -8.65 9.31 -4.67
C VAL A 59 -9.10 7.89 -5.00
N LYS A 60 -8.87 7.46 -6.24
CA LYS A 60 -9.11 6.09 -6.66
C LYS A 60 -7.81 5.30 -6.64
N LEU A 61 -7.82 4.19 -5.93
CA LEU A 61 -6.73 3.25 -5.79
C LEU A 61 -7.13 1.92 -6.41
N GLU A 62 -6.29 1.37 -7.28
CA GLU A 62 -6.44 0.01 -7.80
C GLU A 62 -5.61 -0.95 -6.94
N VAL A 63 -6.22 -2.02 -6.45
CA VAL A 63 -5.53 -3.07 -5.69
C VAL A 63 -4.74 -3.95 -6.64
N LEU A 64 -3.41 -3.98 -6.47
CA LEU A 64 -2.53 -4.76 -7.32
C LEU A 64 -2.14 -6.11 -6.71
N ASP A 65 -1.87 -6.14 -5.40
CA ASP A 65 -1.48 -7.37 -4.69
C ASP A 65 -1.83 -7.26 -3.20
N GLN A 66 -1.99 -8.42 -2.56
CA GLN A 66 -2.14 -8.53 -1.12
C GLN A 66 -1.13 -9.55 -0.58
N GLY A 67 -0.37 -9.13 0.41
CA GLY A 67 0.71 -9.96 0.90
C GLY A 67 1.00 -9.81 2.39
N LYS A 68 2.00 -10.58 2.79
CA LYS A 68 2.58 -10.52 4.15
C LYS A 68 4.00 -10.00 4.02
N GLY A 69 4.36 -9.04 4.85
CA GLY A 69 5.72 -8.55 4.99
C GLY A 69 6.69 -9.60 5.52
N ASP A 70 7.92 -9.18 5.73
CA ASP A 70 8.94 -10.05 6.30
C ASP A 70 8.61 -10.44 7.74
N LYS A 71 9.10 -11.61 8.16
CA LYS A 71 8.85 -12.11 9.50
C LYS A 71 9.71 -11.36 10.50
N VAL A 72 9.07 -10.62 11.41
CA VAL A 72 9.71 -10.00 12.56
C VAL A 72 9.66 -10.96 13.73
N ILE A 73 10.84 -11.29 14.29
CA ILE A 73 10.96 -12.21 15.40
C ILE A 73 11.27 -11.43 16.67
N SER A 74 10.44 -11.59 17.69
CA SER A 74 10.67 -11.07 19.03
C SER A 74 11.04 -12.23 19.96
N PHE A 75 12.26 -12.17 20.51
CA PHE A 75 12.77 -13.15 21.45
C PHE A 75 12.83 -12.56 22.87
N LYS A 76 12.16 -13.22 23.78
CA LYS A 76 12.16 -12.86 25.22
C LYS A 76 12.85 -13.94 26.03
N ARG A 77 13.79 -13.55 26.89
CA ARG A 77 14.50 -14.43 27.81
C ARG A 77 14.58 -13.81 29.19
N LYS A 78 14.44 -14.61 30.24
CA LYS A 78 14.76 -14.20 31.62
C LYS A 78 16.01 -14.96 32.08
N PRO A 79 17.06 -14.27 32.62
CA PRO A 79 18.22 -14.94 33.16
C PRO A 79 17.82 -15.79 34.39
N ARG A 80 18.54 -16.90 34.60
CA ARG A 80 18.37 -17.83 35.75
C ARG A 80 16.99 -18.48 35.92
N LYS A 81 16.03 -18.31 34.95
CA LYS A 81 14.66 -18.84 35.06
C LYS A 81 14.24 -19.76 33.92
N ARG A 82 15.15 -20.22 33.09
CA ARG A 82 14.85 -21.07 31.89
C ARG A 82 13.72 -20.55 30.99
N TYR A 83 13.25 -19.31 31.20
CA TYR A 83 12.18 -18.71 30.42
C TYR A 83 12.73 -18.23 29.07
N ARG A 84 12.18 -18.79 28.00
CA ARG A 84 12.46 -18.39 26.62
C ARG A 84 11.14 -18.36 25.87
N LYS A 85 10.84 -17.24 25.18
CA LYS A 85 9.64 -17.12 24.33
C LYS A 85 10.02 -16.44 23.03
N THR A 86 9.76 -17.12 21.93
CA THR A 86 9.96 -16.58 20.58
C THR A 86 8.59 -16.34 19.97
N ILE A 87 8.33 -15.12 19.50
CA ILE A 87 7.10 -14.72 18.82
C ILE A 87 7.50 -14.20 17.45
N GLY A 88 6.86 -14.71 16.40
CA GLY A 88 7.02 -14.20 15.04
C GLY A 88 5.77 -13.49 14.58
N HIS A 89 5.91 -12.33 13.93
CA HIS A 89 4.82 -11.57 13.32
C HIS A 89 5.15 -11.27 11.85
N ARG A 90 4.11 -11.30 11.00
CA ARG A 90 4.17 -10.79 9.61
C ARG A 90 3.06 -9.79 9.43
N GLN A 91 3.41 -8.55 9.15
CA GLN A 91 2.44 -7.49 8.85
C GLN A 91 1.78 -7.77 7.50
N LEU A 92 0.45 -7.76 7.50
CA LEU A 92 -0.34 -7.83 6.28
C LEU A 92 -0.34 -6.46 5.61
N PHE A 93 -0.20 -6.43 4.29
CA PHE A 93 -0.27 -5.21 3.49
C PHE A 93 -1.06 -5.46 2.20
N THR A 94 -1.58 -4.38 1.66
CA THR A 94 -2.15 -4.30 0.31
C THR A 94 -1.27 -3.38 -0.53
N GLU A 95 -0.87 -3.81 -1.71
CA GLU A 95 -0.16 -2.97 -2.66
C GLU A 95 -1.16 -2.36 -3.63
N VAL A 96 -1.18 -1.03 -3.70
CA VAL A 96 -2.15 -0.27 -4.49
C VAL A 96 -1.46 0.68 -5.46
N LEU A 97 -2.11 0.92 -6.59
CA LEU A 97 -1.74 1.92 -7.59
C LEU A 97 -2.71 3.10 -7.50
N VAL A 98 -2.17 4.29 -7.42
CA VAL A 98 -2.97 5.53 -7.50
C VAL A 98 -3.40 5.74 -8.95
N THR A 99 -4.69 5.55 -9.24
CA THR A 99 -5.22 5.68 -10.60
C THR A 99 -5.75 7.06 -10.92
N GLU A 100 -6.36 7.71 -9.92
CA GLU A 100 -6.98 9.03 -10.11
C GLU A 100 -6.92 9.82 -8.80
N ILE A 101 -6.61 11.11 -8.91
CA ILE A 101 -6.75 12.08 -7.83
C ILE A 101 -7.70 13.17 -8.37
N ALA A 102 -8.79 13.45 -7.66
CA ALA A 102 -9.80 14.41 -8.07
C ALA A 102 -10.15 15.38 -6.92
N LEU A 103 -10.34 16.65 -7.26
CA LEU A 103 -10.92 17.68 -6.39
C LEU A 103 -11.90 18.51 -7.23
N GLY A 104 -13.21 18.27 -7.03
CA GLY A 104 -14.25 18.95 -7.84
C GLY A 104 -14.07 18.72 -9.33
N SER A 105 -13.76 19.79 -10.08
CA SER A 105 -13.48 19.74 -11.53
C SER A 105 -12.07 19.30 -11.88
N ASP A 106 -11.12 19.46 -10.95
CA ASP A 106 -9.71 19.17 -11.18
C ASP A 106 -9.45 17.68 -11.02
N LYS A 107 -9.07 17.02 -12.11
CA LYS A 107 -8.85 15.58 -12.15
C LYS A 107 -7.51 15.27 -12.81
N SER A 108 -6.74 14.41 -12.18
CA SER A 108 -5.56 13.81 -12.80
C SER A 108 -5.69 12.30 -12.77
N SER A 109 -5.54 11.66 -13.91
CA SER A 109 -5.66 10.21 -14.07
C SER A 109 -4.43 9.61 -14.72
N VAL A 110 -4.19 8.34 -14.46
CA VAL A 110 -3.07 7.58 -15.03
C VAL A 110 -3.39 7.08 -16.42
N ASP A 111 -2.41 7.17 -17.32
CA ASP A 111 -2.46 6.51 -18.63
C ASP A 111 -2.52 4.99 -18.50
N GLU A 112 -3.28 4.32 -19.37
CA GLU A 112 -3.41 2.85 -19.39
C GLU A 112 -2.04 2.14 -19.54
N LYS A 113 -1.09 2.75 -20.23
CA LYS A 113 0.28 2.24 -20.35
C LYS A 113 0.99 2.16 -19.01
N ALA A 114 0.78 3.15 -18.11
CA ALA A 114 1.38 3.14 -16.78
C ALA A 114 0.72 2.09 -15.87
N LYS A 115 -0.60 1.90 -15.94
CA LYS A 115 -1.31 0.82 -15.23
C LYS A 115 -0.79 -0.56 -15.66
N THR A 116 -0.64 -0.77 -16.95
CA THR A 116 -0.13 -2.04 -17.50
C THR A 116 1.29 -2.31 -17.01
N ARG A 117 2.17 -1.29 -16.97
CA ARG A 117 3.54 -1.43 -16.44
C ARG A 117 3.55 -1.77 -14.95
N ALA A 118 2.70 -1.13 -14.15
CA ALA A 118 2.61 -1.40 -12.72
C ALA A 118 2.15 -2.84 -12.46
N ARG A 119 1.11 -3.30 -13.14
CA ARG A 119 0.60 -4.68 -13.06
C ARG A 119 1.67 -5.71 -13.49
N ALA A 120 2.38 -5.45 -14.60
CA ALA A 120 3.45 -6.32 -15.09
C ALA A 120 4.61 -6.41 -14.10
N ARG A 121 5.02 -5.28 -13.50
CA ARG A 121 6.09 -5.24 -12.48
C ARG A 121 5.75 -6.10 -11.26
N ILE A 122 4.53 -6.00 -10.76
CA ILE A 122 4.09 -6.78 -9.60
C ILE A 122 4.00 -8.25 -9.93
N LYS A 123 3.45 -8.60 -11.11
CA LYS A 123 3.41 -10.00 -11.57
C LYS A 123 4.81 -10.61 -11.69
N ALA A 124 5.79 -9.86 -12.19
CA ALA A 124 7.19 -10.28 -12.25
C ALA A 124 7.80 -10.48 -10.85
N LEU A 125 7.56 -9.55 -9.92
CA LEU A 125 8.03 -9.68 -8.53
C LEU A 125 7.38 -10.87 -7.80
N ALA A 126 6.11 -11.13 -8.03
CA ALA A 126 5.41 -12.29 -7.48
C ALA A 126 6.01 -13.61 -8.02
N ALA A 127 6.33 -13.68 -9.31
CA ALA A 127 6.98 -14.83 -9.93
C ALA A 127 8.37 -15.09 -9.34
N GLN A 128 9.18 -14.04 -9.11
CA GLN A 128 10.49 -14.17 -8.47
C GLN A 128 10.41 -14.68 -7.02
N LYS A 129 9.38 -14.26 -6.26
CA LYS A 129 9.16 -14.76 -4.89
C LYS A 129 8.90 -16.26 -4.86
N VAL A 130 8.20 -16.80 -5.84
CA VAL A 130 7.91 -18.24 -5.95
C VAL A 130 9.19 -19.04 -6.22
N GLN A 131 10.11 -18.52 -7.05
CA GLN A 131 11.38 -19.19 -7.38
C GLN A 131 12.37 -19.20 -6.21
N ASN A 132 12.31 -18.23 -5.31
CA ASN A 132 13.21 -18.09 -4.16
C ASN A 132 12.69 -18.74 -2.86
N VAL A 133 11.71 -19.63 -2.93
CA VAL A 133 11.29 -20.42 -1.76
C VAL A 133 12.38 -21.46 -1.48
N PRO A 134 13.08 -21.41 -0.31
CA PRO A 134 14.07 -22.40 0.03
C PRO A 134 13.42 -23.77 0.14
N LEU A 135 14.03 -24.79 -0.47
CA LEU A 135 13.59 -26.17 -0.39
C LEU A 135 13.40 -26.58 1.08
N THR A 136 12.21 -27.02 1.41
CA THR A 136 11.90 -27.54 2.74
C THR A 136 12.74 -28.78 3.04
N ARG A 137 13.07 -28.99 4.31
CA ARG A 137 13.93 -30.09 4.81
C ARG A 137 13.47 -31.50 4.40
N ALA A 138 12.25 -31.63 3.87
CA ALA A 138 11.69 -32.89 3.34
C ALA A 138 12.10 -33.22 1.91
N GLN A 139 12.84 -32.34 1.23
CA GLN A 139 13.29 -32.53 -0.16
C GLN A 139 14.81 -32.68 -0.28
N LYS A 140 15.52 -32.86 0.88
CA LYS A 140 16.97 -33.18 0.93
C LYS A 140 17.19 -34.65 1.24
#